data_19103ac11430ad207643736b54f8ec8f
#
_entry.id   19103ac11430ad207643736b54f8ec8f
#
_cell.length_a   1.000
_cell.length_b   1.000
_cell.length_c   1.000
_cell.angle_alpha   90.00
_cell.angle_beta   90.00
_cell.angle_gamma   90.00
#
_symmetry.space_group_name_H-M   'P 1'
#
loop_
_entity.id
_entity.type
_entity.pdbx_description
1 polymer ?
#
loop_
_entity_poly.entity_id
_entity_poly.type
_entity_poly.pdbx_seq_one_letter_code
_entity_poly.pdbx_strand_id
1 'polypeptide(L)'
;MTENGKPKYFTLMEELKEKIISGRIQPGEKLPSENQFTVQYSLSRHTVRKALSLLEQEGYIEACHGKGTFCSEKMRHMKKSRNIAVVTTYISDYIFPRLIQGMDNVLSEQGYSIILKNTGNSRQKEAKCLEELFQKDIDGLIIEPSKSQLSCRHPGLYENLEKYQIPYIFIQGIYTEMKDKPHILMDDARGGYLVTKYLLEQGHRRITGFFKADDI
;
A
#
# COMPACT_ATOMS: atom_id res chain seq x y z
N MET A 1 -9.84 -38.49 7.36
CA MET A 1 -10.76 -37.43 7.77
C MET A 1 -10.40 -37.06 9.19
N THR A 2 -10.38 -35.80 9.55
CA THR A 2 -10.23 -35.33 10.93
C THR A 2 -11.60 -35.41 11.63
N GLU A 3 -11.68 -35.36 12.96
CA GLU A 3 -12.91 -35.38 13.74
C GLU A 3 -14.01 -34.36 13.28
N ASN A 4 -13.63 -33.36 12.48
CA ASN A 4 -14.52 -32.32 11.91
C ASN A 4 -14.88 -32.52 10.42
N GLY A 5 -14.66 -33.70 9.83
CA GLY A 5 -15.03 -33.98 8.43
C GLY A 5 -14.22 -33.26 7.34
N LYS A 6 -13.26 -32.37 7.69
CA LYS A 6 -12.40 -31.67 6.73
C LYS A 6 -11.25 -32.58 6.27
N PRO A 7 -10.81 -32.49 5.00
CA PRO A 7 -9.65 -33.21 4.52
C PRO A 7 -8.36 -32.82 5.27
N LYS A 8 -7.50 -33.77 5.60
CA LYS A 8 -6.26 -33.52 6.37
C LYS A 8 -5.34 -32.49 5.75
N TYR A 9 -5.25 -32.40 4.40
CA TYR A 9 -4.44 -31.38 3.74
C TYR A 9 -4.99 -29.97 3.97
N PHE A 10 -6.31 -29.82 4.08
CA PHE A 10 -6.97 -28.53 4.31
C PHE A 10 -6.69 -28.02 5.73
N THR A 11 -6.73 -28.92 6.70
CA THR A 11 -6.41 -28.59 8.12
C THR A 11 -4.96 -28.12 8.25
N LEU A 12 -4.00 -28.81 7.59
CA LEU A 12 -2.60 -28.38 7.59
C LEU A 12 -2.43 -27.02 6.89
N MET A 13 -3.12 -26.82 5.76
CA MET A 13 -3.09 -25.55 5.03
C MET A 13 -3.59 -24.40 5.90
N GLU A 14 -4.75 -24.57 6.54
CA GLU A 14 -5.34 -23.54 7.40
C GLU A 14 -4.45 -23.21 8.61
N GLU A 15 -3.84 -24.23 9.24
CA GLU A 15 -2.93 -24.02 10.38
C GLU A 15 -1.66 -23.26 9.98
N LEU A 16 -1.05 -23.60 8.84
CA LEU A 16 0.11 -22.88 8.32
C LEU A 16 -0.24 -21.46 7.92
N LYS A 17 -1.38 -21.29 7.26
CA LYS A 17 -1.92 -19.98 6.88
C LYS A 17 -2.12 -19.09 8.11
N GLU A 18 -2.71 -19.61 9.18
CA GLU A 18 -2.88 -18.89 10.45
C GLU A 18 -1.52 -18.51 11.07
N LYS A 19 -0.52 -19.43 11.04
CA LYS A 19 0.83 -19.13 11.54
C LYS A 19 1.51 -18.03 10.75
N ILE A 20 1.32 -17.97 9.42
CA ILE A 20 1.85 -16.92 8.54
C ILE A 20 1.14 -15.60 8.84
N ILE A 21 -0.20 -15.57 8.82
CA ILE A 21 -0.99 -14.35 9.06
C ILE A 21 -0.76 -13.79 10.47
N SER A 22 -0.62 -14.66 11.49
CA SER A 22 -0.33 -14.22 12.86
C SER A 22 1.13 -13.79 13.08
N GLY A 23 1.99 -13.96 12.07
CA GLY A 23 3.42 -13.63 12.15
C GLY A 23 4.23 -14.62 13.00
N ARG A 24 3.70 -15.80 13.31
CA ARG A 24 4.48 -16.90 13.92
C ARG A 24 5.49 -17.51 12.93
N ILE A 25 5.21 -17.41 11.63
CA ILE A 25 6.14 -17.65 10.54
C ILE A 25 6.36 -16.30 9.87
N GLN A 26 7.62 -15.83 9.84
CA GLN A 26 7.95 -14.52 9.31
C GLN A 26 8.07 -14.53 7.79
N PRO A 27 7.75 -13.43 7.08
CA PRO A 27 8.06 -13.27 5.67
C PRO A 27 9.55 -13.53 5.40
N GLY A 28 9.85 -14.31 4.35
CA GLY A 28 11.21 -14.75 4.03
C GLY A 28 11.73 -15.92 4.89
N GLU A 29 11.01 -16.32 5.93
CA GLU A 29 11.40 -17.46 6.76
C GLU A 29 11.30 -18.78 5.98
N LYS A 30 12.30 -19.63 6.14
CA LYS A 30 12.32 -20.95 5.52
C LYS A 30 11.38 -21.90 6.26
N LEU A 31 10.42 -22.48 5.54
CA LEU A 31 9.54 -23.51 6.08
C LEU A 31 10.27 -24.86 6.20
N PRO A 32 9.82 -25.73 7.12
CA PRO A 32 10.24 -27.10 7.16
C PRO A 32 10.06 -27.82 5.80
N SER A 33 10.94 -28.77 5.50
CA SER A 33 10.81 -29.58 4.28
C SER A 33 9.57 -30.48 4.30
N GLU A 34 9.12 -30.96 3.14
CA GLU A 34 8.00 -31.91 3.04
C GLU A 34 8.19 -33.10 4.00
N ASN A 35 9.43 -33.62 4.11
CA ASN A 35 9.73 -34.73 5.02
C ASN A 35 9.57 -34.35 6.50
N GLN A 36 10.02 -33.19 6.90
CA GLN A 36 9.84 -32.69 8.26
C GLN A 36 8.36 -32.52 8.58
N PHE A 37 7.57 -31.96 7.65
CA PHE A 37 6.12 -31.85 7.82
C PHE A 37 5.44 -33.21 7.92
N THR A 38 5.86 -34.25 7.13
CA THR A 38 5.28 -35.59 7.25
C THR A 38 5.50 -36.21 8.63
N VAL A 39 6.67 -35.98 9.24
CA VAL A 39 6.97 -36.46 10.58
C VAL A 39 6.20 -35.62 11.63
N GLN A 40 6.27 -34.29 11.54
CA GLN A 40 5.68 -33.37 12.52
C GLN A 40 4.16 -33.51 12.64
N TYR A 41 3.48 -33.72 11.51
CA TYR A 41 2.00 -33.79 11.44
C TYR A 41 1.45 -35.20 11.27
N SER A 42 2.32 -36.22 11.19
CA SER A 42 1.94 -37.62 10.93
C SER A 42 1.04 -37.74 9.68
N LEU A 43 1.42 -37.06 8.59
CA LEU A 43 0.70 -37.02 7.33
C LEU A 43 1.49 -37.66 6.20
N SER A 44 0.79 -38.15 5.15
CA SER A 44 1.48 -38.65 3.94
C SER A 44 2.11 -37.46 3.18
N ARG A 45 3.21 -37.74 2.43
CA ARG A 45 3.85 -36.79 1.53
C ARG A 45 2.87 -36.14 0.56
N HIS A 46 1.95 -36.90 0.00
CA HIS A 46 0.94 -36.38 -0.92
C HIS A 46 0.04 -35.37 -0.24
N THR A 47 -0.38 -35.61 1.01
CA THR A 47 -1.20 -34.70 1.81
C THR A 47 -0.47 -33.39 2.11
N VAL A 48 0.81 -33.49 2.51
CA VAL A 48 1.66 -32.32 2.76
C VAL A 48 1.87 -31.49 1.49
N ARG A 49 2.23 -32.15 0.39
CA ARG A 49 2.47 -31.48 -0.90
C ARG A 49 1.22 -30.76 -1.40
N LYS A 50 0.04 -31.37 -1.26
CA LYS A 50 -1.22 -30.73 -1.63
C LYS A 50 -1.50 -29.47 -0.78
N ALA A 51 -1.24 -29.52 0.53
CA ALA A 51 -1.40 -28.34 1.40
C ALA A 51 -0.43 -27.22 1.02
N LEU A 52 0.85 -27.53 0.79
CA LEU A 52 1.85 -26.56 0.38
C LEU A 52 1.55 -25.96 -1.00
N SER A 53 1.12 -26.78 -1.97
CA SER A 53 0.74 -26.29 -3.30
C SER A 53 -0.44 -25.28 -3.25
N LEU A 54 -1.42 -25.50 -2.38
CA LEU A 54 -2.51 -24.53 -2.19
C LEU A 54 -2.01 -23.23 -1.56
N LEU A 55 -1.14 -23.29 -0.55
CA LEU A 55 -0.53 -22.10 0.04
C LEU A 55 0.31 -21.32 -0.97
N GLU A 56 1.00 -22.03 -1.86
CA GLU A 56 1.77 -21.41 -2.95
C GLU A 56 0.86 -20.76 -3.99
N GLN A 57 -0.22 -21.42 -4.40
CA GLN A 57 -1.24 -20.86 -5.31
C GLN A 57 -1.92 -19.60 -4.71
N GLU A 58 -2.16 -19.61 -3.40
CA GLU A 58 -2.72 -18.44 -2.68
C GLU A 58 -1.65 -17.37 -2.37
N GLY A 59 -0.36 -17.61 -2.72
CA GLY A 59 0.73 -16.65 -2.57
C GLY A 59 1.31 -16.51 -1.16
N TYR A 60 0.95 -17.40 -0.22
CA TYR A 60 1.49 -17.39 1.15
C TYR A 60 2.93 -17.87 1.24
N ILE A 61 3.33 -18.76 0.36
CA ILE A 61 4.67 -19.34 0.32
C ILE A 61 5.20 -19.35 -1.12
N GLU A 62 6.51 -19.46 -1.26
CA GLU A 62 7.21 -19.55 -2.54
C GLU A 62 8.22 -20.70 -2.50
N ALA A 63 8.16 -21.60 -3.50
CA ALA A 63 9.14 -22.66 -3.67
C ALA A 63 10.35 -22.14 -4.45
N CYS A 64 11.54 -22.18 -3.82
CA CYS A 64 12.80 -21.84 -4.46
C CYS A 64 13.55 -23.12 -4.84
N HIS A 65 13.73 -23.35 -6.13
CA HIS A 65 14.40 -24.57 -6.63
C HIS A 65 15.78 -24.78 -5.97
N GLY A 66 16.02 -25.96 -5.40
CA GLY A 66 17.26 -26.30 -4.70
C GLY A 66 17.47 -25.65 -3.32
N LYS A 67 16.64 -24.69 -2.92
CA LYS A 67 16.79 -23.96 -1.64
C LYS A 67 15.73 -24.32 -0.61
N GLY A 68 14.54 -24.74 -1.06
CA GLY A 68 13.40 -25.09 -0.22
C GLY A 68 12.20 -24.15 -0.40
N THR A 69 11.24 -24.24 0.51
CA THR A 69 10.03 -23.42 0.53
C THR A 69 10.17 -22.33 1.58
N PHE A 70 9.77 -21.12 1.24
CA PHE A 70 9.87 -19.93 2.10
C PHE A 70 8.51 -19.27 2.23
N CYS A 71 8.25 -18.62 3.36
CA CYS A 71 7.14 -17.70 3.49
C CYS A 71 7.32 -16.55 2.49
N SER A 72 6.29 -16.23 1.72
CA SER A 72 6.39 -15.17 0.72
C SER A 72 6.66 -13.82 1.39
N GLU A 73 7.59 -13.04 0.82
CA GLU A 73 7.87 -11.68 1.27
C GLU A 73 6.64 -10.75 1.17
N LYS A 74 5.67 -11.09 0.30
CA LYS A 74 4.38 -10.39 0.20
C LYS A 74 3.60 -10.44 1.51
N MET A 75 3.83 -11.47 2.33
CA MET A 75 3.16 -11.63 3.63
C MET A 75 3.61 -10.61 4.67
N ARG A 76 4.73 -9.90 4.45
CA ARG A 76 5.21 -8.84 5.33
C ARG A 76 4.14 -7.78 5.60
N HIS A 77 3.30 -7.52 4.60
CA HIS A 77 2.26 -6.49 4.65
C HIS A 77 0.84 -7.05 4.92
N MET A 78 0.68 -8.36 5.13
CA MET A 78 -0.63 -8.95 5.48
C MET A 78 -0.97 -8.88 6.97
N LYS A 79 0.01 -8.62 7.83
CA LYS A 79 -0.25 -8.38 9.26
C LYS A 79 -0.85 -6.99 9.39
N LYS A 80 -2.09 -6.89 9.86
CA LYS A 80 -2.71 -5.59 10.16
C LYS A 80 -1.89 -4.87 11.22
N SER A 81 -1.04 -3.96 10.77
CA SER A 81 -0.21 -3.12 11.63
C SER A 81 -1.01 -2.02 12.30
N ARG A 82 -2.20 -1.73 11.75
CA ARG A 82 -3.03 -0.56 12.05
C ARG A 82 -2.29 0.76 11.87
N ASN A 83 -1.34 0.79 10.94
CA ASN A 83 -0.64 1.99 10.53
C ASN A 83 -1.03 2.36 9.11
N ILE A 84 -1.45 3.60 8.91
CA ILE A 84 -1.63 4.21 7.59
C ILE A 84 -0.51 5.23 7.40
N ALA A 85 0.27 5.08 6.35
CA ALA A 85 1.25 6.08 5.98
C ALA A 85 0.55 7.25 5.28
N VAL A 86 0.90 8.47 5.67
CA VAL A 86 0.46 9.72 5.03
C VAL A 86 1.70 10.47 4.59
N VAL A 87 1.87 10.60 3.28
CA VAL A 87 3.01 11.30 2.65
C VAL A 87 2.48 12.57 2.01
N THR A 88 2.94 13.72 2.46
CA THR A 88 2.51 15.03 1.96
C THR A 88 3.69 15.87 1.50
N THR A 89 3.44 16.81 0.61
CA THR A 89 4.48 17.76 0.17
C THR A 89 4.84 18.75 1.27
N TYR A 90 3.86 19.15 2.09
CA TYR A 90 4.03 20.04 3.25
C TYR A 90 3.20 19.52 4.42
N ILE A 91 3.53 19.97 5.65
CA ILE A 91 2.80 19.57 6.86
C ILE A 91 2.15 20.79 7.53
N SER A 92 2.89 21.91 7.62
CA SER A 92 2.50 23.07 8.42
C SER A 92 1.77 24.14 7.62
N ASP A 93 1.78 24.06 6.31
CA ASP A 93 1.33 25.15 5.45
C ASP A 93 -0.07 24.93 4.87
N TYR A 94 -0.80 26.01 4.68
CA TYR A 94 -2.05 26.13 3.94
C TYR A 94 -3.13 25.14 4.42
N ILE A 95 -3.49 24.15 3.61
CA ILE A 95 -4.59 23.20 3.89
C ILE A 95 -4.15 21.95 4.67
N PHE A 96 -2.85 21.65 4.68
CA PHE A 96 -2.33 20.38 5.19
C PHE A 96 -2.66 20.09 6.66
N PRO A 97 -2.57 21.05 7.60
CA PRO A 97 -2.92 20.79 8.99
C PRO A 97 -4.37 20.29 9.14
N ARG A 98 -5.31 20.91 8.43
CA ARG A 98 -6.73 20.49 8.47
C ARG A 98 -6.96 19.15 7.78
N LEU A 99 -6.27 18.92 6.66
CA LEU A 99 -6.35 17.65 5.93
C LEU A 99 -5.82 16.49 6.78
N ILE A 100 -4.66 16.68 7.41
CA ILE A 100 -4.06 15.68 8.30
C ILE A 100 -4.96 15.43 9.51
N GLN A 101 -5.50 16.48 10.13
CA GLN A 101 -6.44 16.37 11.24
C GLN A 101 -7.72 15.60 10.84
N GLY A 102 -8.26 15.87 9.66
CA GLY A 102 -9.43 15.14 9.14
C GLY A 102 -9.16 13.65 8.93
N MET A 103 -8.00 13.31 8.38
CA MET A 103 -7.57 11.92 8.24
C MET A 103 -7.36 11.25 9.60
N ASP A 104 -6.68 11.94 10.54
CA ASP A 104 -6.40 11.42 11.87
C ASP A 104 -7.68 11.10 12.66
N ASN A 105 -8.66 11.99 12.61
CA ASN A 105 -9.95 11.79 13.29
C ASN A 105 -10.60 10.47 12.84
N VAL A 106 -10.71 10.27 11.52
CA VAL A 106 -11.36 9.05 10.97
C VAL A 106 -10.52 7.80 11.26
N LEU A 107 -9.21 7.87 11.07
CA LEU A 107 -8.33 6.72 11.25
C LEU A 107 -8.24 6.30 12.72
N SER A 108 -8.14 7.27 13.65
CA SER A 108 -8.10 7.00 15.08
C SER A 108 -9.39 6.36 15.60
N GLU A 109 -10.57 6.80 15.12
CA GLU A 109 -11.86 6.17 15.45
C GLU A 109 -11.91 4.70 15.01
N GLN A 110 -11.21 4.34 13.92
CA GLN A 110 -11.09 2.97 13.42
C GLN A 110 -9.92 2.20 14.03
N GLY A 111 -9.20 2.79 14.98
CA GLY A 111 -8.06 2.19 15.67
C GLY A 111 -6.78 2.10 14.82
N TYR A 112 -6.64 3.00 13.82
CA TYR A 112 -5.42 3.17 13.04
C TYR A 112 -4.59 4.32 13.57
N SER A 113 -3.27 4.23 13.40
CA SER A 113 -2.31 5.30 13.64
C SER A 113 -1.75 5.86 12.33
N ILE A 114 -1.40 7.14 12.31
CA ILE A 114 -0.76 7.77 11.15
C ILE A 114 0.76 7.72 11.27
N ILE A 115 1.43 7.27 10.21
CA ILE A 115 2.86 7.49 9.99
C ILE A 115 3.00 8.64 9.01
N LEU A 116 3.27 9.83 9.52
CA LEU A 116 3.38 11.04 8.70
C LEU A 116 4.79 11.22 8.14
N LYS A 117 4.89 11.51 6.83
CA LYS A 117 6.12 11.82 6.11
C LYS A 117 5.95 13.11 5.30
N ASN A 118 7.03 13.90 5.21
CA ASN A 118 7.08 15.16 4.46
C ASN A 118 8.14 15.09 3.38
N THR A 119 7.74 15.33 2.13
CA THR A 119 8.65 15.34 0.99
C THR A 119 9.24 16.71 0.68
N GLY A 120 8.63 17.80 1.16
CA GLY A 120 9.00 19.16 0.79
C GLY A 120 8.91 19.38 -0.73
N ASN A 121 7.95 18.74 -1.40
CA ASN A 121 7.76 18.72 -2.85
C ASN A 121 9.01 18.26 -3.65
N SER A 122 9.81 17.36 -3.06
CA SER A 122 11.00 16.79 -3.67
C SER A 122 10.81 15.34 -4.07
N ARG A 123 10.92 15.02 -5.37
CA ARG A 123 10.80 13.65 -5.89
C ARG A 123 11.84 12.69 -5.31
N GLN A 124 13.04 13.19 -4.97
CA GLN A 124 14.05 12.36 -4.31
C GLN A 124 13.66 12.01 -2.89
N LYS A 125 13.10 12.98 -2.14
CA LYS A 125 12.59 12.71 -0.78
C LYS A 125 11.36 11.81 -0.81
N GLU A 126 10.50 11.95 -1.81
CA GLU A 126 9.36 11.04 -2.01
C GLU A 126 9.83 9.60 -2.19
N ALA A 127 10.80 9.37 -3.10
CA ALA A 127 11.38 8.04 -3.29
C ALA A 127 11.94 7.47 -1.98
N LYS A 128 12.73 8.26 -1.25
CA LYS A 128 13.27 7.86 0.05
C LYS A 128 12.17 7.55 1.07
N CYS A 129 11.11 8.36 1.12
CA CYS A 129 9.96 8.09 2.00
C CYS A 129 9.30 6.75 1.66
N LEU A 130 9.09 6.46 0.38
CA LEU A 130 8.50 5.19 -0.06
C LEU A 130 9.42 4.00 0.28
N GLU A 131 10.73 4.10 0.01
CA GLU A 131 11.71 3.08 0.39
C GLU A 131 11.72 2.79 1.90
N GLU A 132 11.69 3.84 2.74
CA GLU A 132 11.61 3.70 4.19
C GLU A 132 10.30 3.07 4.65
N LEU A 133 9.17 3.33 3.96
CA LEU A 133 7.87 2.78 4.29
C LEU A 133 7.77 1.28 3.95
N PHE A 134 8.50 0.79 2.93
CA PHE A 134 8.60 -0.64 2.65
C PHE A 134 9.28 -1.44 3.78
N GLN A 135 10.07 -0.78 4.63
CA GLN A 135 10.69 -1.40 5.81
C GLN A 135 9.77 -1.35 7.05
N LYS A 136 8.62 -0.71 6.95
CA LYS A 136 7.63 -0.59 8.03
C LYS A 136 6.38 -1.38 7.69
N ASP A 137 5.75 -1.90 8.72
CA ASP A 137 4.44 -2.53 8.57
C ASP A 137 3.39 -1.42 8.45
N ILE A 138 2.84 -1.23 7.24
CA ILE A 138 1.74 -0.31 6.96
C ILE A 138 0.60 -1.05 6.25
N ASP A 139 -0.63 -0.71 6.59
CA ASP A 139 -1.83 -1.30 6.01
C ASP A 139 -2.32 -0.54 4.77
N GLY A 140 -1.79 0.66 4.54
CA GLY A 140 -2.12 1.48 3.38
C GLY A 140 -1.34 2.79 3.35
N LEU A 141 -1.43 3.48 2.22
CA LEU A 141 -0.72 4.73 1.95
C LEU A 141 -1.66 5.78 1.37
N ILE A 142 -1.67 6.96 1.96
CA ILE A 142 -2.26 8.19 1.40
C ILE A 142 -1.10 9.07 0.97
N ILE A 143 -1.03 9.46 -0.30
CA ILE A 143 0.13 10.19 -0.83
C ILE A 143 -0.26 11.36 -1.71
N GLU A 144 0.34 12.52 -1.42
CA GLU A 144 0.41 13.63 -2.34
C GLU A 144 1.74 13.53 -3.12
N PRO A 145 1.68 13.28 -4.43
CA PRO A 145 2.89 13.09 -5.23
C PRO A 145 3.64 14.42 -5.45
N SER A 146 4.96 14.36 -5.29
CA SER A 146 5.81 15.54 -5.47
C SER A 146 5.94 15.91 -6.95
N LYS A 147 5.68 17.18 -7.29
CA LYS A 147 5.76 17.69 -8.67
C LYS A 147 4.94 16.85 -9.66
N SER A 148 3.67 16.63 -9.32
CA SER A 148 2.76 15.74 -10.06
C SER A 148 2.49 16.15 -11.51
N GLN A 149 2.77 17.40 -11.88
CA GLN A 149 2.72 17.87 -13.28
C GLN A 149 3.82 17.26 -14.15
N LEU A 150 4.88 16.75 -13.56
CA LEU A 150 5.96 16.08 -14.27
C LEU A 150 5.75 14.56 -14.26
N SER A 151 6.39 13.86 -15.21
CA SER A 151 6.37 12.40 -15.22
C SER A 151 6.92 11.80 -13.94
N CYS A 152 6.35 10.69 -13.49
CA CYS A 152 6.83 9.97 -12.32
C CYS A 152 8.28 9.52 -12.52
N ARG A 153 9.16 9.90 -11.61
CA ARG A 153 10.59 9.54 -11.70
C ARG A 153 10.89 8.13 -11.20
N HIS A 154 10.04 7.60 -10.34
CA HIS A 154 10.27 6.34 -9.64
C HIS A 154 9.04 5.41 -9.72
N PRO A 155 8.57 5.05 -10.96
CA PRO A 155 7.36 4.24 -11.11
C PRO A 155 7.49 2.86 -10.46
N GLY A 156 8.67 2.26 -10.46
CA GLY A 156 8.92 0.96 -9.82
C GLY A 156 8.64 0.93 -8.31
N LEU A 157 8.67 2.07 -7.61
CA LEU A 157 8.28 2.12 -6.20
C LEU A 157 6.76 1.95 -6.03
N TYR A 158 5.97 2.52 -6.93
CA TYR A 158 4.51 2.33 -6.95
C TYR A 158 4.12 0.91 -7.39
N GLU A 159 4.84 0.35 -8.37
CA GLU A 159 4.69 -1.06 -8.76
C GLU A 159 5.00 -2.01 -7.59
N ASN A 160 5.95 -1.66 -6.74
CA ASN A 160 6.23 -2.42 -5.52
C ASN A 160 5.07 -2.34 -4.51
N LEU A 161 4.38 -1.20 -4.37
CA LEU A 161 3.16 -1.12 -3.53
C LEU A 161 2.12 -2.14 -4.01
N GLU A 162 1.88 -2.22 -5.32
CA GLU A 162 0.96 -3.18 -5.92
C GLU A 162 1.43 -4.63 -5.72
N LYS A 163 2.70 -4.89 -5.97
CA LYS A 163 3.32 -6.21 -5.77
C LYS A 163 3.19 -6.71 -4.33
N TYR A 164 3.37 -5.83 -3.36
CA TYR A 164 3.23 -6.14 -1.94
C TYR A 164 1.81 -5.98 -1.42
N GLN A 165 0.83 -5.70 -2.30
CA GLN A 165 -0.58 -5.54 -1.97
C GLN A 165 -0.83 -4.46 -0.91
N ILE A 166 -0.03 -3.39 -0.91
CA ILE A 166 -0.25 -2.21 -0.08
C ILE A 166 -1.20 -1.29 -0.83
N PRO A 167 -2.45 -1.13 -0.39
CA PRO A 167 -3.39 -0.22 -1.04
C PRO A 167 -2.90 1.21 -0.88
N TYR A 168 -3.01 2.01 -1.95
CA TYR A 168 -2.67 3.42 -1.89
C TYR A 168 -3.65 4.29 -2.65
N ILE A 169 -3.71 5.56 -2.25
CA ILE A 169 -4.55 6.56 -2.89
C ILE A 169 -3.78 7.87 -3.03
N PHE A 170 -3.87 8.47 -4.20
CA PHE A 170 -3.35 9.81 -4.44
C PHE A 170 -4.31 10.88 -3.93
N ILE A 171 -3.76 11.95 -3.37
CA ILE A 171 -4.52 13.14 -2.95
C ILE A 171 -3.88 14.40 -3.54
N GLN A 172 -4.68 15.44 -3.81
CA GLN A 172 -4.28 16.76 -4.30
C GLN A 172 -3.58 16.79 -5.67
N GLY A 173 -2.96 15.73 -6.09
CA GLY A 173 -2.27 15.59 -7.36
C GLY A 173 -2.19 14.14 -7.77
N ILE A 174 -1.87 13.90 -9.05
CA ILE A 174 -1.65 12.57 -9.60
C ILE A 174 -0.69 12.67 -10.79
N TYR A 175 0.19 11.70 -10.94
CA TYR A 175 1.04 11.61 -12.12
C TYR A 175 0.21 11.25 -13.36
N THR A 176 0.54 11.86 -14.50
CA THR A 176 -0.20 11.69 -15.75
C THR A 176 -0.30 10.22 -16.18
N GLU A 177 0.75 9.45 -15.92
CA GLU A 177 0.86 8.03 -16.26
C GLU A 177 0.05 7.11 -15.33
N MET A 178 -0.46 7.64 -14.21
CA MET A 178 -1.14 6.87 -13.15
C MET A 178 -2.60 7.29 -12.94
N LYS A 179 -3.23 7.94 -13.94
CA LYS A 179 -4.61 8.44 -13.84
C LYS A 179 -5.67 7.35 -13.62
N ASP A 180 -5.33 6.11 -13.89
CA ASP A 180 -6.14 4.92 -13.63
C ASP A 180 -6.12 4.49 -12.14
N LYS A 181 -5.18 5.01 -11.34
CA LYS A 181 -5.04 4.64 -9.93
C LYS A 181 -6.02 5.41 -9.05
N PRO A 182 -6.38 4.87 -7.86
CA PRO A 182 -7.26 5.56 -6.91
C PRO A 182 -6.74 6.97 -6.58
N HIS A 183 -7.61 7.98 -6.68
CA HIS A 183 -7.24 9.36 -6.38
C HIS A 183 -8.42 10.21 -5.92
N ILE A 184 -8.12 11.24 -5.13
CA ILE A 184 -9.03 12.31 -4.72
C ILE A 184 -8.39 13.64 -5.08
N LEU A 185 -8.97 14.34 -6.05
CA LEU A 185 -8.49 15.62 -6.55
C LEU A 185 -9.53 16.72 -6.35
N MET A 186 -9.07 17.95 -6.25
CA MET A 186 -9.95 19.09 -6.37
C MET A 186 -10.31 19.32 -7.84
N ASP A 187 -11.53 19.78 -8.09
CA ASP A 187 -11.95 20.21 -9.43
C ASP A 187 -11.50 21.65 -9.69
N ASP A 188 -10.19 21.83 -9.88
CA ASP A 188 -9.56 23.13 -10.11
C ASP A 188 -10.07 23.80 -11.39
N ALA A 189 -10.39 22.99 -12.43
CA ALA A 189 -10.96 23.51 -13.67
C ALA A 189 -12.34 24.14 -13.41
N ARG A 190 -13.16 23.46 -12.61
CA ARG A 190 -14.48 24.01 -12.20
C ARG A 190 -14.32 25.25 -11.33
N GLY A 191 -13.36 25.25 -10.41
CA GLY A 191 -13.03 26.40 -9.57
C GLY A 191 -12.63 27.62 -10.41
N GLY A 192 -11.70 27.43 -11.35
CA GLY A 192 -11.27 28.47 -12.29
C GLY A 192 -12.40 29.01 -13.16
N TYR A 193 -13.25 28.09 -13.67
CA TYR A 193 -14.44 28.46 -14.42
C TYR A 193 -15.40 29.34 -13.60
N LEU A 194 -15.73 28.90 -12.39
CA LEU A 194 -16.71 29.61 -11.53
C LEU A 194 -16.22 31.01 -11.16
N VAL A 195 -14.95 31.17 -10.77
CA VAL A 195 -14.40 32.50 -10.43
C VAL A 195 -14.36 33.42 -11.64
N THR A 196 -13.96 32.90 -12.80
CA THR A 196 -13.94 33.69 -14.03
C THR A 196 -15.34 34.10 -14.46
N LYS A 197 -16.31 33.17 -14.43
CA LYS A 197 -17.72 33.43 -14.73
C LYS A 197 -18.27 34.54 -13.81
N TYR A 198 -18.03 34.45 -12.50
CA TYR A 198 -18.45 35.46 -11.53
C TYR A 198 -17.91 36.85 -11.89
N LEU A 199 -16.62 36.97 -12.21
CA LEU A 199 -16.02 38.24 -12.62
C LEU A 199 -16.68 38.83 -13.88
N LEU A 200 -16.99 37.98 -14.88
CA LEU A 200 -17.66 38.38 -16.09
C LEU A 200 -19.11 38.86 -15.82
N GLU A 201 -19.84 38.19 -14.95
CA GLU A 201 -21.19 38.57 -14.53
C GLU A 201 -21.21 39.92 -13.76
N GLN A 202 -20.14 40.23 -13.01
CA GLN A 202 -19.95 41.53 -12.37
C GLN A 202 -19.52 42.65 -13.37
N GLY A 203 -19.43 42.36 -14.65
CA GLY A 203 -19.13 43.32 -15.70
C GLY A 203 -17.64 43.50 -15.99
N HIS A 204 -16.76 42.79 -15.32
CA HIS A 204 -15.32 42.83 -15.60
C HIS A 204 -15.02 42.27 -17.00
N ARG A 205 -14.21 42.98 -17.79
CA ARG A 205 -13.81 42.57 -19.16
C ARG A 205 -12.30 42.42 -19.31
N ARG A 206 -11.52 42.99 -18.40
CA ARG A 206 -10.06 42.86 -18.37
C ARG A 206 -9.67 42.09 -17.13
N ILE A 207 -9.39 40.81 -17.31
CA ILE A 207 -9.10 39.86 -16.24
C ILE A 207 -7.66 39.36 -16.43
N THR A 208 -6.86 39.43 -15.36
CA THR A 208 -5.48 38.94 -15.37
C THR A 208 -5.35 37.79 -14.36
N GLY A 209 -4.74 36.70 -14.77
CA GLY A 209 -4.41 35.55 -13.92
C GLY A 209 -2.92 35.52 -13.56
N PHE A 210 -2.63 35.25 -12.30
CA PHE A 210 -1.27 34.98 -11.84
C PHE A 210 -1.19 33.50 -11.46
N PHE A 211 -0.25 32.80 -12.08
CA PHE A 211 -0.07 31.36 -11.89
C PHE A 211 1.35 31.09 -11.39
N LYS A 212 1.47 30.07 -10.53
CA LYS A 212 2.75 29.59 -10.07
C LYS A 212 3.46 28.87 -11.24
N ALA A 213 4.72 29.17 -11.50
CA ALA A 213 5.49 28.61 -12.61
C ALA A 213 6.70 27.78 -12.15
N ASP A 214 6.98 27.75 -10.87
CA ASP A 214 8.18 27.12 -10.29
C ASP A 214 8.08 25.60 -10.06
N ASP A 215 6.91 25.03 -10.37
CA ASP A 215 6.69 23.58 -10.30
C ASP A 215 6.83 22.86 -11.65
N ILE A 216 7.21 23.62 -12.70
CA ILE A 216 7.42 23.10 -14.06
C ILE A 216 8.90 22.74 -14.26
#